data_7f7063528d9f7182831977a030e9dcff
#
_entry.id   7f7063528d9f7182831977a030e9dcff
#
_cell.length_a   1.000
_cell.length_b   1.000
_cell.length_c   1.000
_cell.angle_alpha   90.00
_cell.angle_beta   90.00
_cell.angle_gamma   90.00
#
_symmetry.space_group_name_H-M   'P 1'
#
loop_
_entity.id
_entity.type
_entity.pdbx_description
1 polymer ?
#
loop_
_entity_poly.entity_id
_entity_poly.type
_entity_poly.pdbx_seq_one_letter_code
_entity_poly.pdbx_strand_id
1 'polypeptide(L)'
;MEKMYHVGFDDTHGAKYVILPGDPGRVEKIAQFLDEPHFYCQHREYTTWLGKVDGETVMVMSTGMGGPSTAIGVEECYKTGVRTFIRIGTTGGIN
;
A
#
# COMPACT_ATOMS: atom_id res chain seq x y z
N MET A 1 -8.74 14.31 9.15
CA MET A 1 -9.74 13.25 8.91
C MET A 1 -9.50 12.10 9.85
N GLU A 2 -10.50 11.26 10.05
CA GLU A 2 -10.32 10.07 10.88
C GLU A 2 -9.58 9.00 10.11
N LYS A 3 -8.93 8.12 10.84
CA LYS A 3 -8.24 7.00 10.21
C LYS A 3 -9.25 6.06 9.58
N MET A 4 -8.89 5.49 8.45
CA MET A 4 -9.76 4.55 7.76
C MET A 4 -9.89 3.27 8.57
N TYR A 5 -11.07 2.70 8.55
CA TYR A 5 -11.42 1.59 9.42
C TYR A 5 -10.58 0.35 9.17
N HIS A 6 -10.31 0.06 7.90
CA HIS A 6 -9.60 -1.18 7.56
C HIS A 6 -8.10 -0.98 7.41
N VAL A 7 -7.66 0.03 6.67
CA VAL A 7 -6.23 0.22 6.45
C VAL A 7 -5.53 0.89 7.63
N GLY A 8 -6.27 1.60 8.48
CA GLY A 8 -5.74 2.09 9.74
C GLY A 8 -4.98 3.40 9.68
N PHE A 9 -5.03 4.12 8.58
CA PHE A 9 -4.35 5.41 8.47
C PHE A 9 -5.26 6.46 7.84
N ASP A 10 -4.82 7.72 7.90
CA ASP A 10 -5.57 8.83 7.35
C ASP A 10 -4.80 9.45 6.17
N ASP A 11 -5.09 10.69 5.83
CA ASP A 11 -4.52 11.32 4.66
C ASP A 11 -3.17 12.01 4.92
N THR A 12 -2.56 11.79 6.07
CA THR A 12 -1.30 12.47 6.39
C THR A 12 -0.08 11.84 5.75
N HIS A 13 -0.23 10.68 5.09
CA HIS A 13 0.91 10.00 4.48
C HIS A 13 1.50 10.76 3.29
N GLY A 14 0.71 11.56 2.61
CA GLY A 14 1.21 12.35 1.49
C GLY A 14 1.45 11.61 0.19
N ALA A 15 1.16 10.32 0.15
CA ALA A 15 1.42 9.53 -1.06
C ALA A 15 0.30 9.66 -2.06
N LYS A 16 0.65 9.75 -3.34
CA LYS A 16 -0.31 9.73 -4.43
C LYS A 16 -0.31 8.40 -5.17
N TYR A 17 0.70 7.56 -4.94
CA TYR A 17 0.89 6.30 -5.63
C TYR A 17 0.95 5.18 -4.60
N VAL A 18 0.33 4.05 -4.91
CA VAL A 18 0.43 2.87 -4.05
C VAL A 18 0.71 1.64 -4.90
N ILE A 19 1.64 0.83 -4.41
CA ILE A 19 1.96 -0.46 -4.99
C ILE A 19 1.30 -1.51 -4.11
N LEU A 20 0.56 -2.42 -4.72
CA LEU A 20 -0.33 -3.33 -3.99
C LEU A 20 0.04 -4.79 -4.19
N PRO A 21 1.01 -5.34 -3.42
CA PRO A 21 1.20 -6.79 -3.41
C PRO A 21 0.11 -7.45 -2.58
N GLY A 22 -0.17 -8.71 -2.86
CA GLY A 22 -1.15 -9.44 -2.06
C GLY A 22 -0.61 -9.89 -0.72
N ASP A 23 0.65 -10.30 -0.70
CA ASP A 23 1.27 -10.92 0.47
C ASP A 23 1.94 -9.85 1.35
N PRO A 24 1.57 -9.75 2.63
CA PRO A 24 2.23 -8.77 3.52
C PRO A 24 3.73 -8.97 3.60
N GLY A 25 4.22 -10.20 3.44
CA GLY A 25 5.65 -10.45 3.47
C GLY A 25 6.42 -9.82 2.33
N ARG A 26 5.75 -9.41 1.26
CA ARG A 26 6.43 -8.76 0.14
C ARG A 26 6.48 -7.24 0.25
N VAL A 27 5.74 -6.67 1.19
CA VAL A 27 5.66 -5.20 1.29
C VAL A 27 7.03 -4.62 1.61
N GLU A 28 7.70 -5.16 2.61
CA GLU A 28 9.02 -4.65 2.97
C GLU A 28 10.02 -4.85 1.84
N LYS A 29 9.98 -6.01 1.18
CA LYS A 29 10.91 -6.29 0.09
C LYS A 29 10.75 -5.30 -1.05
N ILE A 30 9.53 -4.98 -1.39
CA ILE A 30 9.26 -4.01 -2.45
C ILE A 30 9.70 -2.62 -1.98
N ALA A 31 9.40 -2.27 -0.74
CA ALA A 31 9.74 -0.95 -0.22
C ALA A 31 11.25 -0.70 -0.23
N GLN A 32 12.06 -1.76 -0.12
CA GLN A 32 13.51 -1.60 -0.15
C GLN A 32 14.02 -1.04 -1.47
N PHE A 33 13.24 -1.10 -2.53
CA PHE A 33 13.62 -0.49 -3.81
C PHE A 33 13.32 1.00 -3.85
N LEU A 34 12.64 1.52 -2.85
CA LEU A 34 12.35 2.95 -2.78
C LEU A 34 13.43 3.66 -1.97
N ASP A 35 13.48 5.00 -2.09
CA ASP A 35 14.37 5.81 -1.27
C ASP A 35 13.74 6.01 0.10
N GLU A 36 14.56 5.94 1.13
CA GLU A 36 14.12 6.21 2.53
C GLU A 36 12.91 5.35 2.92
N PRO A 37 12.97 4.04 2.69
CA PRO A 37 11.82 3.21 3.02
C PRO A 37 11.65 3.11 4.54
N HIS A 38 10.40 3.16 4.99
CA HIS A 38 10.12 3.00 6.41
C HIS A 38 8.73 2.42 6.63
N PHE A 39 8.58 1.69 7.74
CA PHE A 39 7.28 1.15 8.13
C PHE A 39 6.35 2.30 8.47
N TYR A 40 5.10 2.21 8.04
CA TYR A 40 4.13 3.26 8.31
C TYR A 40 3.00 2.75 9.23
N CYS A 41 2.34 1.64 8.85
CA CYS A 41 1.16 1.20 9.56
C CYS A 41 0.89 -0.27 9.28
N GLN A 42 0.32 -0.96 10.26
CA GLN A 42 -0.13 -2.32 10.04
C GLN A 42 -1.46 -2.48 10.75
N HIS A 43 -2.49 -2.89 10.01
CA HIS A 43 -3.82 -3.05 10.57
C HIS A 43 -4.53 -4.14 9.76
N ARG A 44 -5.06 -5.14 10.44
CA ARG A 44 -5.70 -6.27 9.79
C ARG A 44 -4.75 -6.92 8.79
N GLU A 45 -5.20 -7.17 7.57
CA GLU A 45 -4.33 -7.75 6.54
C GLU A 45 -3.53 -6.70 5.79
N TYR A 46 -3.64 -5.44 6.18
CA TYR A 46 -2.98 -4.34 5.48
C TYR A 46 -1.70 -3.92 6.20
N THR A 47 -0.57 -4.26 5.61
CA THR A 47 0.74 -3.80 6.09
C THR A 47 1.23 -2.74 5.12
N THR A 48 1.61 -1.58 5.63
CA THR A 48 1.90 -0.41 4.80
C THR A 48 3.27 0.15 5.13
N TRP A 49 4.05 0.36 4.09
CA TRP A 49 5.34 1.05 4.15
C TRP A 49 5.31 2.25 3.23
N LEU A 50 6.14 3.22 3.50
CA LEU A 50 6.30 4.40 2.66
C LEU A 50 7.75 4.52 2.24
N GLY A 51 7.97 5.14 1.08
CA GLY A 51 9.29 5.47 0.58
C GLY A 51 9.14 6.56 -0.45
N LYS A 52 10.20 6.81 -1.23
CA LYS A 52 10.18 7.88 -2.22
C LYS A 52 10.77 7.42 -3.53
N VAL A 53 10.27 7.99 -4.61
CA VAL A 53 10.85 7.84 -5.95
C VAL A 53 10.92 9.25 -6.52
N ASP A 54 12.14 9.71 -6.81
CA ASP A 54 12.38 11.05 -7.37
C ASP A 54 11.72 12.14 -6.50
N GLY A 55 11.78 11.96 -5.19
CA GLY A 55 11.21 12.94 -4.26
C GLY A 55 9.73 12.81 -4.01
N GLU A 56 9.05 11.90 -4.71
CA GLU A 56 7.61 11.69 -4.54
C GLU A 56 7.37 10.55 -3.57
N THR A 57 6.47 10.74 -2.63
CA THR A 57 6.14 9.68 -1.67
C THR A 57 5.33 8.58 -2.37
N VAL A 58 5.78 7.34 -2.16
CA VAL A 58 5.13 6.16 -2.71
C VAL A 58 4.80 5.21 -1.57
N MET A 59 3.59 4.68 -1.59
CA MET A 59 3.14 3.75 -0.57
C MET A 59 3.23 2.33 -1.11
N VAL A 60 3.56 1.38 -0.24
CA VAL A 60 3.46 -0.05 -0.56
C VAL A 60 2.55 -0.65 0.49
N MET A 61 1.46 -1.29 0.07
CA MET A 61 0.49 -1.84 1.02
C MET A 61 0.00 -3.20 0.56
N SER A 62 0.00 -4.17 1.48
CA SER A 62 -0.56 -5.48 1.14
C SER A 62 -2.09 -5.42 1.14
N THR A 63 -2.71 -6.23 0.29
CA THR A 63 -4.17 -6.25 0.19
C THR A 63 -4.78 -7.54 0.70
N GLY A 64 -3.96 -8.52 1.08
CA GLY A 64 -4.48 -9.86 1.38
C GLY A 64 -4.78 -10.60 0.10
N MET A 65 -5.40 -11.74 0.22
CA MET A 65 -5.54 -12.65 -0.90
C MET A 65 -6.91 -12.59 -1.57
N GLY A 66 -7.85 -11.85 -1.05
CA GLY A 66 -9.19 -11.86 -1.61
C GLY A 66 -9.52 -10.61 -2.40
N GLY A 67 -10.41 -10.74 -3.37
CA GLY A 67 -10.91 -9.60 -4.11
C GLY A 67 -11.59 -8.56 -3.24
N PRO A 68 -12.45 -8.97 -2.28
CA PRO A 68 -13.08 -7.99 -1.39
C PRO A 68 -12.07 -7.20 -0.56
N SER A 69 -11.02 -7.86 -0.06
CA SER A 69 -9.97 -7.13 0.68
C SER A 69 -9.27 -6.12 -0.20
N THR A 70 -8.99 -6.47 -1.45
CA THR A 70 -8.35 -5.57 -2.38
C THR A 70 -9.25 -4.36 -2.65
N ALA A 71 -10.53 -4.60 -2.89
CA ALA A 71 -11.46 -3.50 -3.18
C ALA A 71 -11.56 -2.53 -2.01
N ILE A 72 -11.62 -3.04 -0.79
CA ILE A 72 -11.68 -2.20 0.40
C ILE A 72 -10.41 -1.38 0.53
N GLY A 73 -9.25 -2.02 0.35
CA GLY A 73 -7.97 -1.32 0.46
C GLY A 73 -7.84 -0.21 -0.57
N VAL A 74 -8.23 -0.47 -1.81
CA VAL A 74 -8.17 0.53 -2.87
C VAL A 74 -9.11 1.71 -2.55
N GLU A 75 -10.32 1.40 -2.13
CA GLU A 75 -11.28 2.46 -1.84
C GLU A 75 -10.80 3.34 -0.69
N GLU A 76 -10.29 2.73 0.38
CA GLU A 76 -9.82 3.53 1.52
C GLU A 76 -8.57 4.33 1.19
N CYS A 77 -7.66 3.76 0.40
CA CYS A 77 -6.50 4.52 -0.08
C CYS A 77 -6.93 5.71 -0.91
N TYR A 78 -7.92 5.52 -1.79
CA TYR A 78 -8.42 6.63 -2.60
C TYR A 78 -8.96 7.75 -1.71
N LYS A 79 -9.68 7.39 -0.67
CA LYS A 79 -10.23 8.39 0.25
C LYS A 79 -9.15 9.17 0.99
N THR A 80 -7.97 8.59 1.15
CA THR A 80 -6.87 9.27 1.82
C THR A 80 -5.95 10.02 0.87
N GLY A 81 -6.29 10.08 -0.42
CA GLY A 81 -5.54 10.91 -1.36
C GLY A 81 -4.76 10.16 -2.43
N VAL A 82 -4.68 8.84 -2.35
CA VAL A 82 -3.97 8.08 -3.37
C VAL A 82 -4.77 8.11 -4.67
N ARG A 83 -4.08 8.27 -5.79
CA ARG A 83 -4.74 8.39 -7.09
C ARG A 83 -4.26 7.37 -8.11
N THR A 84 -3.05 6.83 -7.95
CA THR A 84 -2.51 5.84 -8.87
C THR A 84 -2.30 4.53 -8.11
N PHE A 85 -2.85 3.45 -8.64
CA PHE A 85 -2.83 2.14 -7.98
C PHE A 85 -2.16 1.14 -8.90
N ILE A 86 -1.08 0.51 -8.41
CA ILE A 86 -0.32 -0.46 -9.19
C ILE A 86 -0.40 -1.81 -8.49
N ARG A 87 -1.11 -2.76 -9.10
CA ARG A 87 -1.25 -4.09 -8.54
C ARG A 87 -0.10 -4.96 -9.01
N ILE A 88 0.51 -5.69 -8.09
CA ILE A 88 1.59 -6.60 -8.41
C ILE A 88 1.11 -8.02 -8.19
N GLY A 89 1.23 -8.84 -9.24
CA GLY A 89 0.84 -10.23 -9.14
C GLY A 89 1.77 -10.99 -8.22
N THR A 90 1.20 -12.00 -7.62
CA THR A 90 1.97 -12.74 -6.64
C THR A 90 2.54 -14.00 -7.18
N THR A 91 2.04 -14.50 -8.26
CA THR A 91 2.55 -15.73 -8.61
C THR A 91 3.50 -15.62 -9.59
N GLY A 92 4.28 -16.33 -9.43
CA GLY A 92 5.07 -16.42 -10.37
C GLY A 92 4.38 -16.54 -11.61
N GLY A 93 4.11 -16.47 -11.96
CA GLY A 93 3.57 -16.65 -12.93
C GLY A 93 3.20 -15.75 -13.83
N ILE A 94 2.96 -15.41 -13.97
CA ILE A 94 2.51 -14.86 -14.75
C ILE A 94 2.39 -13.88 -14.80
N ASN A 95 2.54 -13.50 -14.87
CA ASN A 95 2.45 -12.60 -14.91
C ASN A 95 2.67 -11.96 -15.23
#